data_703e372e2533d6d1913efc7df6a918d9
#
_entry.id   703e372e2533d6d1913efc7df6a918d9
#
_cell.length_a   1.000
_cell.length_b   1.000
_cell.length_c   1.000
_cell.angle_alpha   90.00
_cell.angle_beta   90.00
_cell.angle_gamma   90.00
#
_symmetry.space_group_name_H-M   'P 1'
#
loop_
_entity.id
_entity.type
_entity.pdbx_description
1 polymer ?
#
loop_
_entity_poly.entity_id
_entity_poly.type
_entity_poly.pdbx_seq_one_letter_code
_entity_poly.pdbx_strand_id
1 'polypeptide(L)'
;MIKKNEQVMYMGPAIRGIVKNGAVFTAGIPKKLEKLAEKKPIIRKLIIPLSEIVQAKKDLDTEGSVTSAAYDRILSLSETEIREITEVE
;
A
#
# COMPACT_ATOMS: atom_id res chain seq x y z
N MET A 1 10.93 -8.10 -7.18
CA MET A 1 11.35 -6.81 -7.73
C MET A 1 10.39 -6.33 -8.82
N ILE A 2 10.00 -5.07 -8.77
CA ILE A 2 9.09 -4.49 -9.76
C ILE A 2 9.89 -4.10 -11.00
N LYS A 3 9.44 -4.58 -12.15
CA LYS A 3 10.09 -4.24 -13.42
C LYS A 3 9.76 -2.79 -13.78
N LYS A 4 10.63 -2.17 -14.55
CA LYS A 4 10.52 -0.77 -14.94
C LYS A 4 9.16 -0.40 -15.55
N ASN A 5 8.59 -1.30 -16.34
CA ASN A 5 7.30 -1.06 -17.00
C ASN A 5 6.12 -1.74 -16.31
N GLU A 6 6.35 -2.35 -15.17
CA GLU A 6 5.28 -3.06 -14.48
C GLU A 6 4.37 -2.08 -13.75
N GLN A 7 3.08 -2.29 -13.88
CA GLN A 7 2.10 -1.51 -13.14
C GLN A 7 1.76 -2.21 -11.84
N VAL A 8 1.59 -1.42 -10.79
CA VAL A 8 1.20 -1.93 -9.48
C VAL A 8 -0.03 -1.18 -9.01
N MET A 9 -0.81 -1.83 -8.15
CA MET A 9 -2.01 -1.22 -7.57
C MET A 9 -1.89 -1.22 -6.05
N TYR A 10 -2.28 -0.11 -5.43
CA TYR A 10 -2.38 -0.04 -3.99
C TYR A 10 -3.75 -0.57 -3.57
N MET A 11 -3.76 -1.65 -2.81
CA MET A 11 -4.99 -2.30 -2.38
C MET A 11 -5.35 -2.03 -0.91
N GLY A 12 -4.61 -1.15 -0.26
CA GLY A 12 -4.89 -0.80 1.12
C GLY A 12 -5.95 0.28 1.27
N PRO A 13 -6.25 0.65 2.52
CA PRO A 13 -7.20 1.73 2.76
C PRO A 13 -6.64 3.05 2.25
N ALA A 14 -7.54 3.94 1.82
CA ALA A 14 -7.13 5.26 1.36
C ALA A 14 -6.40 6.01 2.47
N ILE A 15 -5.30 6.64 2.11
CA ILE A 15 -4.53 7.47 3.04
C ILE A 15 -4.64 8.90 2.53
N ARG A 16 -5.34 9.72 3.26
CA ARG A 16 -5.65 11.09 2.87
C ARG A 16 -4.40 11.88 2.51
N GLY A 17 -4.40 12.45 1.31
CA GLY A 17 -3.29 13.26 0.84
C GLY A 17 -2.11 12.47 0.32
N ILE A 18 -2.17 11.14 0.36
CA ILE A 18 -1.06 10.29 -0.07
C ILE A 18 -1.48 9.32 -1.18
N VAL A 19 -2.48 8.49 -0.92
CA VAL A 19 -2.89 7.47 -1.89
C VAL A 19 -4.36 7.11 -1.69
N LYS A 20 -5.01 6.71 -2.77
CA LYS A 20 -6.39 6.23 -2.74
C LYS A 20 -6.40 4.73 -2.91
N ASN A 21 -7.40 4.08 -2.33
CA ASN A 21 -7.61 2.65 -2.56
C ASN A 21 -7.81 2.41 -4.06
N GLY A 22 -7.08 1.45 -4.59
CA GLY A 22 -7.17 1.13 -6.01
C GLY A 22 -6.31 1.99 -6.92
N ALA A 23 -5.49 2.88 -6.37
CA ALA A 23 -4.60 3.70 -7.19
C ALA A 23 -3.59 2.82 -7.93
N VAL A 24 -3.40 3.09 -9.21
CA VAL A 24 -2.47 2.34 -10.05
C VAL A 24 -1.27 3.22 -10.38
N PHE A 25 -0.08 2.66 -10.27
CA PHE A 25 1.17 3.37 -10.55
C PHE A 25 1.99 2.62 -11.57
N THR A 26 2.64 3.37 -12.45
CA THR A 26 3.52 2.83 -13.48
C THR A 26 4.93 3.35 -13.21
N ALA A 27 5.91 2.45 -13.22
CA ALA A 27 7.32 2.81 -13.05
C ALA A 27 7.66 3.42 -11.70
N GLY A 28 6.91 3.05 -10.66
CA GLY A 28 7.22 3.48 -9.31
C GLY A 28 6.02 4.04 -8.58
N ILE A 29 6.20 4.33 -7.30
CA ILE A 29 5.14 4.85 -6.44
C ILE A 29 5.48 6.26 -5.98
N PRO A 30 4.48 7.05 -5.54
CA PRO A 30 4.73 8.41 -5.06
C PRO A 30 5.71 8.43 -3.89
N LYS A 31 6.50 9.48 -3.80
CA LYS A 31 7.51 9.63 -2.74
C LYS A 31 6.94 9.48 -1.34
N LYS A 32 5.80 10.08 -1.08
CA LYS A 32 5.18 9.99 0.25
C LYS A 32 4.79 8.56 0.60
N LEU A 33 4.25 7.83 -0.37
CA LEU A 33 3.90 6.43 -0.17
C LEU A 33 5.17 5.60 0.04
N GLU A 34 6.23 5.89 -0.69
CA GLU A 34 7.50 5.22 -0.52
C GLU A 34 8.08 5.44 0.88
N LYS A 35 8.05 6.68 1.37
CA LYS A 35 8.50 6.99 2.73
C LYS A 35 7.68 6.23 3.77
N LEU A 36 6.39 6.18 3.57
CA LEU A 36 5.51 5.47 4.48
C LEU A 36 5.81 3.97 4.48
N ALA A 37 6.09 3.41 3.29
CA ALA A 37 6.44 2.01 3.17
C ALA A 37 7.78 1.67 3.83
N GLU A 38 8.70 2.62 3.85
CA GLU A 38 9.99 2.43 4.55
C GLU A 38 9.80 2.34 6.06
N LYS A 39 8.93 3.16 6.62
CA LYS A 39 8.67 3.15 8.06
C LYS A 39 7.68 2.08 8.46
N LYS A 40 6.76 1.75 7.58
CA LYS A 40 5.74 0.72 7.80
C LYS A 40 5.80 -0.27 6.64
N PRO A 41 6.76 -1.21 6.69
CA PRO A 41 6.95 -2.15 5.57
C PRO A 41 5.72 -2.96 5.21
N ILE A 42 4.76 -3.06 6.12
CA ILE A 42 3.51 -3.77 5.87
C ILE A 42 2.73 -3.18 4.70
N ILE A 43 2.95 -1.90 4.39
CA ILE A 43 2.31 -1.25 3.24
C ILE A 43 2.68 -1.92 1.94
N ARG A 44 3.91 -2.44 1.84
CA ARG A 44 4.37 -3.12 0.63
C ARG A 44 3.55 -4.37 0.33
N LYS A 45 2.96 -4.97 1.35
CA LYS A 45 2.09 -6.14 1.16
C LYS A 45 0.81 -5.77 0.41
N LEU A 46 0.48 -4.49 0.37
CA LEU A 46 -0.72 -4.00 -0.30
C LEU A 46 -0.42 -3.33 -1.63
N ILE A 47 0.84 -3.24 -2.01
CA ILE A 47 1.25 -2.73 -3.32
C ILE A 47 1.51 -3.95 -4.20
N ILE A 48 0.57 -4.24 -5.09
CA ILE A 48 0.51 -5.52 -5.80
C ILE A 48 0.66 -5.31 -7.31
N PRO A 49 1.52 -6.09 -7.97
CA PRO A 49 1.59 -6.06 -9.44
C PRO A 49 0.23 -6.41 -10.03
N LEU A 50 -0.16 -5.74 -11.12
CA LEU A 50 -1.45 -6.01 -11.75
C LEU A 50 -1.63 -7.46 -12.15
N SER A 51 -0.54 -8.13 -12.51
CA SER A 51 -0.59 -9.56 -12.86
C SER A 51 -1.01 -10.45 -11.70
N GLU A 52 -0.93 -9.95 -10.47
CA GLU A 52 -1.26 -10.72 -9.27
C GLU A 52 -2.51 -10.21 -8.56
N ILE A 53 -3.23 -9.28 -9.18
CA ILE A 53 -4.39 -8.63 -8.55
C ILE A 53 -5.51 -9.64 -8.19
N VAL A 54 -5.77 -10.60 -9.07
CA VAL A 54 -6.84 -11.57 -8.81
C VAL A 54 -6.55 -12.36 -7.53
N GLN A 55 -5.32 -12.84 -7.39
CA GLN A 55 -4.94 -13.59 -6.19
C GLN A 55 -4.93 -12.69 -4.96
N ALA A 56 -4.45 -11.46 -5.12
CA ALA A 56 -4.39 -10.52 -4.00
C ALA A 56 -5.79 -10.16 -3.49
N LYS A 57 -6.77 -10.04 -4.39
CA LYS A 57 -8.15 -9.78 -3.99
C LYS A 57 -8.73 -10.94 -3.18
N LYS A 58 -8.42 -12.16 -3.59
CA LYS A 58 -8.84 -13.35 -2.85
C LYS A 58 -8.22 -13.37 -1.46
N ASP A 59 -6.93 -13.03 -1.38
CA ASP A 59 -6.23 -12.99 -0.10
C ASP A 59 -6.83 -11.93 0.82
N LEU A 60 -7.19 -10.78 0.25
CA LEU A 60 -7.78 -9.69 1.02
C LEU A 60 -9.14 -10.11 1.61
N ASP A 61 -9.91 -10.89 0.86
CA ASP A 61 -11.21 -11.38 1.32
C ASP A 61 -11.09 -12.56 2.27
N THR A 62 -9.90 -13.14 2.39
CA THR A 62 -9.67 -14.27 3.28
C THR A 62 -9.29 -13.77 4.67
N GLU A 63 -10.15 -14.03 5.63
CA GLU A 63 -9.90 -13.64 7.01
C GLU A 63 -8.64 -14.34 7.53
N GLY A 64 -7.78 -13.54 8.18
CA GLY A 64 -6.53 -14.08 8.73
C GLY A 64 -5.37 -14.14 7.76
N SER A 65 -5.56 -13.76 6.50
CA SER A 65 -4.46 -13.72 5.54
C SER A 65 -3.51 -12.57 5.87
N VAL A 66 -2.27 -12.66 5.36
CA VAL A 66 -1.29 -11.58 5.55
C VAL A 66 -1.80 -10.27 4.93
N THR A 67 -2.43 -10.36 3.77
CA THR A 67 -2.96 -9.17 3.09
C THR A 67 -4.08 -8.51 3.90
N SER A 68 -4.99 -9.31 4.45
CA SER A 68 -6.07 -8.81 5.29
C SER A 68 -5.52 -8.15 6.56
N ALA A 69 -4.55 -8.79 7.20
CA ALA A 69 -3.92 -8.25 8.40
C ALA A 69 -3.21 -6.93 8.09
N ALA A 70 -2.55 -6.85 6.94
CA ALA A 70 -1.87 -5.63 6.51
C ALA A 70 -2.87 -4.49 6.32
N TYR A 71 -4.00 -4.78 5.70
CA TYR A 71 -5.06 -3.80 5.50
C TYR A 71 -5.52 -3.21 6.83
N ASP A 72 -5.81 -4.09 7.79
CA ASP A 72 -6.28 -3.67 9.11
C ASP A 72 -5.23 -2.84 9.85
N ARG A 73 -3.97 -3.19 9.71
CA ARG A 73 -2.89 -2.45 10.36
C ARG A 73 -2.77 -1.03 9.81
N ILE A 74 -2.88 -0.89 8.49
CA ILE A 74 -2.81 0.43 7.86
C ILE A 74 -4.05 1.25 8.25
N LEU A 75 -5.20 0.61 8.30
CA LEU A 75 -6.44 1.27 8.67
C LEU A 75 -6.40 1.87 10.08
N SER A 76 -5.62 1.25 10.97
CA SER A 76 -5.50 1.72 12.35
C SER A 76 -4.46 2.82 12.55
N LEU A 77 -3.72 3.19 11.50
CA LEU A 77 -2.77 4.29 11.62
C LEU A 77 -3.51 5.63 11.74
N SER A 78 -3.07 6.47 12.66
CA SER A 78 -3.68 7.78 12.83
C SER A 78 -3.13 8.77 11.79
N GLU A 79 -3.88 9.83 11.53
CA GLU A 79 -3.43 10.90 10.66
C GLU A 79 -2.11 11.49 11.14
N THR A 80 -1.98 11.66 12.45
CA THR A 80 -0.77 12.21 13.04
C THR A 80 0.45 11.35 12.75
N GLU A 81 0.32 10.03 12.92
CA GLU A 81 1.40 9.11 12.61
C GLU A 81 1.81 9.19 11.15
N ILE A 82 0.82 9.23 10.27
CA ILE A 82 1.08 9.30 8.84
C ILE A 82 1.81 10.60 8.48
N ARG A 83 1.38 11.72 9.05
CA ARG A 83 2.03 13.00 8.83
C ARG A 83 3.46 13.01 9.32
N GLU A 84 3.70 12.47 10.51
CA GLU A 84 5.04 12.43 11.09
C GLU A 84 6.00 11.67 10.18
N ILE A 85 5.53 10.60 9.56
CA ILE A 85 6.35 9.80 8.67
C ILE A 85 6.58 10.49 7.33
N THR A 86 5.54 11.08 6.74
CA THR A 86 5.61 11.58 5.37
C THR A 86 6.04 13.04 5.24
N GLU A 87 5.91 13.82 6.30
CA GLU A 87 6.27 15.24 6.26
C GLU A 87 7.61 15.56 6.92
N VAL A 88 8.23 14.59 7.56
CA VAL A 88 9.55 14.78 8.15
C VAL A 88 10.59 14.60 7.04
N GLU A 89 11.42 15.59 6.87
CA GLU A 89 12.48 15.57 5.87
C GLU A 89 13.78 15.07 6.50
#